data_413ad8acff2304eacf54f425fb7e620f
#
_entry.id   413ad8acff2304eacf54f425fb7e620f
#
_cell.length_a   1.000
_cell.length_b   1.000
_cell.length_c   1.000
_cell.angle_alpha   90.00
_cell.angle_beta   90.00
_cell.angle_gamma   90.00
#
_symmetry.space_group_name_H-M   'P 1'
#
loop_
_entity.id
_entity.type
_entity.pdbx_description
1 polymer ?
#
loop_
_entity_poly.entity_id
_entity_poly.type
_entity_poly.pdbx_seq_one_letter_code
_entity_poly.pdbx_strand_id
1 'polypeptide(L)'
;MTETADSRLTMTNLMSEVDEQSTLGKDVIEGLTASPQKYLPPKYFYDERGSQLFEQICELPEYYPTRTETVILERVSGAIAQQTGPCEIVELGSGSSTKTRILLDAYQSAGYPLRYLPVDVSDTMLSETAQKLLQEYPTLSIQAIASTYEPALNALPTKQLPARLIAFIGSTIGNLQPAECAAFLSRIRQSLSTGDYFLLGLDLQKDIATLEAAYNDAQGITAAFNLNMLRHLNRRFKGDFNLENFTHVATYNTQKNQIEMSLESLIAQHIRIEDLGLTVEFAQGDRILSEISRKFDLEQMSKTLFAHQLDVIEAFTDEKKWFGLMLCKCMD
;
A
#
# COMPACT_ATOMS: atom_id res chain seq x y z
N MET A 1 -11.76 -30.91 18.67
CA MET A 1 -12.16 -29.73 19.43
C MET A 1 -12.57 -28.71 18.40
N THR A 2 -13.86 -28.41 18.26
CA THR A 2 -14.36 -27.34 17.37
C THR A 2 -13.90 -26.02 17.95
N GLU A 3 -12.96 -25.34 17.30
CA GLU A 3 -12.66 -23.94 17.58
C GLU A 3 -13.95 -23.13 17.44
N THR A 4 -14.45 -22.62 18.54
CA THR A 4 -15.54 -21.65 18.51
C THR A 4 -14.97 -20.38 17.88
N ALA A 5 -15.47 -20.00 16.71
CA ALA A 5 -15.11 -18.76 16.04
C ALA A 5 -15.29 -17.59 17.03
N ASP A 6 -14.25 -16.77 17.19
CA ASP A 6 -14.29 -15.60 18.09
C ASP A 6 -15.39 -14.64 17.60
N SER A 7 -16.41 -14.40 18.41
CA SER A 7 -17.54 -13.53 18.06
C SER A 7 -17.15 -12.07 17.75
N ARG A 8 -15.92 -11.70 18.09
CA ARG A 8 -15.34 -10.37 17.82
C ARG A 8 -14.72 -10.25 16.41
N LEU A 9 -14.61 -11.37 15.66
CA LEU A 9 -14.04 -11.40 14.32
C LEU A 9 -15.12 -11.70 13.26
N THR A 10 -15.20 -10.83 12.26
CA THR A 10 -15.94 -11.09 11.03
C THR A 10 -14.97 -10.94 9.85
N MET A 11 -15.02 -11.90 8.93
CA MET A 11 -14.24 -11.88 7.69
C MET A 11 -15.19 -11.77 6.50
N THR A 12 -14.93 -10.83 5.60
CA THR A 12 -15.63 -10.69 4.33
C THR A 12 -14.63 -10.80 3.19
N ASN A 13 -14.86 -11.70 2.26
CA ASN A 13 -14.01 -11.83 1.07
C ASN A 13 -14.80 -11.33 -0.15
N LEU A 14 -14.31 -10.26 -0.78
CA LEU A 14 -14.85 -9.64 -1.99
C LEU A 14 -14.05 -9.99 -3.24
N MET A 15 -12.97 -10.78 -3.09
CA MET A 15 -12.17 -11.29 -4.20
C MET A 15 -12.88 -12.48 -4.81
N SER A 16 -13.62 -12.30 -5.90
CA SER A 16 -14.23 -13.43 -6.59
C SER A 16 -13.17 -14.18 -7.42
N GLU A 17 -13.22 -15.52 -7.43
CA GLU A 17 -12.32 -16.36 -8.24
C GLU A 17 -12.38 -16.00 -9.74
N VAL A 18 -13.55 -15.54 -10.21
CA VAL A 18 -13.77 -15.14 -11.61
C VAL A 18 -13.06 -13.82 -11.92
N ASP A 19 -13.07 -12.86 -11.01
CA ASP A 19 -12.36 -11.59 -11.17
C ASP A 19 -10.84 -11.80 -11.06
N GLU A 20 -10.41 -12.69 -10.19
CA GLU A 20 -9.00 -13.02 -10.00
C GLU A 20 -8.39 -13.65 -11.27
N GLN A 21 -9.06 -14.62 -11.89
CA GLN A 21 -8.56 -15.29 -13.09
C GLN A 21 -8.70 -14.45 -14.37
N SER A 22 -9.80 -13.71 -14.53
CA SER A 22 -10.05 -12.95 -15.76
C SER A 22 -9.30 -11.62 -15.82
N THR A 23 -9.03 -10.97 -14.68
CA THR A 23 -8.38 -9.66 -14.64
C THR A 23 -6.87 -9.76 -14.61
N LEU A 24 -6.29 -10.72 -13.85
CA LEU A 24 -4.84 -10.84 -13.65
C LEU A 24 -4.07 -11.10 -14.94
N GLY A 25 -4.62 -11.86 -15.88
CA GLY A 25 -3.95 -12.14 -17.15
C GLY A 25 -4.01 -10.98 -18.15
N LYS A 26 -5.10 -10.22 -18.16
CA LYS A 26 -5.30 -9.11 -19.10
C LYS A 26 -4.33 -7.96 -18.85
N ASP A 27 -4.12 -7.59 -17.61
CA ASP A 27 -3.21 -6.51 -17.24
C ASP A 27 -1.74 -6.85 -17.47
N VAL A 28 -1.35 -8.13 -17.40
CA VAL A 28 -0.02 -8.57 -17.83
C VAL A 28 0.13 -8.44 -19.34
N ILE A 29 -0.87 -8.88 -20.12
CA ILE A 29 -0.85 -8.73 -21.58
C ILE A 29 -0.78 -7.24 -21.94
N GLU A 30 -1.65 -6.42 -21.40
CA GLU A 30 -1.68 -4.98 -21.64
C GLU A 30 -0.34 -4.33 -21.28
N GLY A 31 0.19 -4.60 -20.09
CA GLY A 31 1.42 -3.97 -19.62
C GLY A 31 2.65 -4.40 -20.42
N LEU A 32 2.80 -5.68 -20.74
CA LEU A 32 3.96 -6.17 -21.48
C LEU A 32 3.91 -5.84 -23.01
N THR A 33 2.73 -5.52 -23.54
CA THR A 33 2.56 -5.07 -24.92
C THR A 33 2.49 -3.56 -25.06
N ALA A 34 2.49 -2.82 -23.95
CA ALA A 34 2.41 -1.37 -23.96
C ALA A 34 3.63 -0.73 -24.65
N SER A 35 3.36 0.36 -25.39
CA SER A 35 4.37 1.16 -26.08
C SER A 35 4.14 2.65 -25.72
N PRO A 36 5.19 3.44 -25.48
CA PRO A 36 6.62 3.11 -25.62
C PRO A 36 7.23 2.40 -24.42
N GLN A 37 6.51 2.25 -23.29
CA GLN A 37 7.03 1.70 -22.04
C GLN A 37 6.22 0.48 -21.62
N LYS A 38 6.88 -0.68 -21.55
CA LYS A 38 6.31 -1.88 -20.92
C LYS A 38 6.19 -1.67 -19.40
N TYR A 39 5.15 -2.22 -18.80
CA TYR A 39 4.97 -2.17 -17.35
C TYR A 39 4.33 -3.44 -16.80
N LEU A 40 4.41 -3.60 -15.49
CA LEU A 40 3.68 -4.63 -14.74
C LEU A 40 3.06 -4.00 -13.49
N PRO A 41 1.81 -4.36 -13.15
CA PRO A 41 1.18 -3.86 -11.93
C PRO A 41 1.89 -4.31 -10.66
N PRO A 42 2.07 -3.42 -9.65
CA PRO A 42 2.76 -3.72 -8.39
C PRO A 42 2.18 -4.90 -7.58
N LYS A 43 0.92 -5.28 -7.79
CA LYS A 43 0.31 -6.44 -7.13
C LYS A 43 1.07 -7.75 -7.37
N TYR A 44 1.81 -7.87 -8.47
CA TYR A 44 2.64 -9.05 -8.78
C TYR A 44 3.92 -9.15 -7.94
N PHE A 45 4.27 -8.14 -7.16
CA PHE A 45 5.31 -8.26 -6.13
C PHE A 45 4.90 -9.19 -4.99
N TYR A 46 3.62 -9.16 -4.60
CA TYR A 46 3.13 -9.67 -3.32
C TYR A 46 2.60 -11.12 -3.43
N ASP A 47 3.50 -12.06 -3.78
CA ASP A 47 3.31 -13.46 -3.39
C ASP A 47 3.93 -13.68 -1.98
N GLU A 48 3.85 -14.88 -1.44
CA GLU A 48 4.42 -15.21 -0.11
C GLU A 48 5.88 -14.75 0.02
N ARG A 49 6.73 -15.05 -0.99
CA ARG A 49 8.13 -14.64 -0.99
C ARG A 49 8.27 -13.12 -1.10
N GLY A 50 7.50 -12.48 -1.95
CA GLY A 50 7.54 -11.03 -2.13
C GLY A 50 7.15 -10.28 -0.86
N SER A 51 6.13 -10.77 -0.15
CA SER A 51 5.75 -10.22 1.16
C SER A 51 6.88 -10.33 2.18
N GLN A 52 7.56 -11.48 2.26
CA GLN A 52 8.73 -11.67 3.12
C GLN A 52 9.90 -10.75 2.74
N LEU A 53 10.15 -10.54 1.44
CA LEU A 53 11.19 -9.61 0.98
C LEU A 53 10.83 -8.17 1.31
N PHE A 54 9.56 -7.78 1.20
CA PHE A 54 9.12 -6.44 1.58
C PHE A 54 9.28 -6.18 3.09
N GLU A 55 8.99 -7.15 3.95
CA GLU A 55 9.29 -7.03 5.38
C GLU A 55 10.78 -6.81 5.63
N GLN A 56 11.66 -7.53 4.93
CA GLN A 56 13.11 -7.32 5.02
C GLN A 56 13.51 -5.92 4.52
N ILE A 57 12.90 -5.42 3.43
CA ILE A 57 13.12 -4.04 2.96
C ILE A 57 12.78 -3.04 4.06
N CYS A 58 11.67 -3.22 4.78
CA CYS A 58 11.26 -2.32 5.85
C CYS A 58 12.29 -2.23 7.01
N GLU A 59 13.15 -3.24 7.17
CA GLU A 59 14.20 -3.29 8.19
C GLU A 59 15.54 -2.69 7.70
N LEU A 60 15.70 -2.45 6.39
CA LEU A 60 16.95 -1.93 5.82
C LEU A 60 17.28 -0.52 6.33
N PRO A 61 18.54 -0.24 6.64
CA PRO A 61 18.96 1.09 7.07
C PRO A 61 18.72 2.17 6.01
N GLU A 62 18.76 1.83 4.72
CA GLU A 62 18.49 2.74 3.61
C GLU A 62 16.99 3.03 3.45
N TYR A 63 16.11 2.07 3.78
CA TYR A 63 14.66 2.23 3.61
C TYR A 63 14.05 2.97 4.79
N TYR A 64 14.20 4.30 4.79
CA TYR A 64 13.75 5.20 5.85
C TYR A 64 12.21 5.31 6.01
N PRO A 65 11.34 5.10 4.96
CA PRO A 65 9.92 5.47 5.05
C PRO A 65 9.20 4.82 6.22
N THR A 66 9.32 3.51 6.38
CA THR A 66 8.64 2.76 7.47
C THR A 66 9.05 3.27 8.85
N ARG A 67 10.36 3.41 9.11
CA ARG A 67 10.85 3.86 10.41
C ARG A 67 10.45 5.29 10.71
N THR A 68 10.53 6.18 9.71
CA THR A 68 10.18 7.59 9.88
C THR A 68 8.70 7.76 10.18
N GLU A 69 7.84 7.07 9.45
CA GLU A 69 6.40 7.09 9.71
C GLU A 69 6.05 6.52 11.10
N THR A 70 6.69 5.43 11.50
CA THR A 70 6.51 4.83 12.85
C THR A 70 6.82 5.83 13.94
N VAL A 71 7.98 6.51 13.87
CA VAL A 71 8.39 7.54 14.85
C VAL A 71 7.39 8.70 14.90
N ILE A 72 6.85 9.12 13.76
CA ILE A 72 5.81 10.16 13.75
C ILE A 72 4.54 9.64 14.43
N LEU A 73 4.07 8.44 14.07
CA LEU A 73 2.86 7.84 14.65
C LEU A 73 3.00 7.69 16.18
N GLU A 74 4.11 7.15 16.68
CA GLU A 74 4.37 7.02 18.12
C GLU A 74 4.26 8.36 18.86
N ARG A 75 4.74 9.44 18.24
CA ARG A 75 4.68 10.77 18.84
C ARG A 75 3.30 11.39 18.82
N VAL A 76 2.48 11.13 17.75
CA VAL A 76 1.25 11.91 17.51
C VAL A 76 -0.05 11.11 17.63
N SER A 77 0.00 9.78 17.77
CA SER A 77 -1.20 8.92 17.85
C SER A 77 -2.16 9.33 18.95
N GLY A 78 -1.63 9.75 20.12
CA GLY A 78 -2.45 10.27 21.23
C GLY A 78 -3.19 11.56 20.85
N ALA A 79 -2.54 12.48 20.13
CA ALA A 79 -3.17 13.70 19.64
C ALA A 79 -4.23 13.39 18.57
N ILE A 80 -3.95 12.43 17.68
CA ILE A 80 -4.92 11.95 16.69
C ILE A 80 -6.16 11.38 17.40
N ALA A 81 -5.98 10.49 18.38
CA ALA A 81 -7.09 9.91 19.13
C ALA A 81 -7.93 10.98 19.86
N GLN A 82 -7.30 11.97 20.47
CA GLN A 82 -8.01 13.09 21.11
C GLN A 82 -8.80 13.95 20.12
N GLN A 83 -8.22 14.23 18.95
CA GLN A 83 -8.82 15.06 17.91
C GLN A 83 -10.03 14.38 17.24
N THR A 84 -9.94 13.08 17.01
CA THR A 84 -10.99 12.29 16.36
C THR A 84 -12.09 11.83 17.31
N GLY A 85 -11.77 11.70 18.61
CA GLY A 85 -12.66 11.08 19.58
C GLY A 85 -12.90 9.59 19.29
N PRO A 86 -13.95 8.98 19.86
CA PRO A 86 -14.29 7.59 19.60
C PRO A 86 -14.61 7.36 18.13
N CYS A 87 -13.77 6.64 17.41
CA CYS A 87 -13.99 6.30 16.00
C CYS A 87 -13.58 4.87 15.67
N GLU A 88 -14.19 4.30 14.63
CA GLU A 88 -13.74 3.05 14.05
C GLU A 88 -12.62 3.32 13.05
N ILE A 89 -11.59 2.47 13.06
CA ILE A 89 -10.41 2.60 12.20
C ILE A 89 -10.55 1.65 11.02
N VAL A 90 -10.57 2.20 9.80
CA VAL A 90 -10.47 1.45 8.55
C VAL A 90 -9.04 1.64 8.02
N GLU A 91 -8.30 0.58 7.81
CA GLU A 91 -6.95 0.67 7.24
C GLU A 91 -6.90 0.01 5.87
N LEU A 92 -6.46 0.78 4.87
CA LEU A 92 -6.31 0.30 3.50
C LEU A 92 -4.87 -0.19 3.26
N GLY A 93 -4.72 -1.48 2.95
CA GLY A 93 -3.41 -2.13 2.85
C GLY A 93 -2.82 -2.40 4.22
N SER A 94 -3.57 -3.11 5.07
CA SER A 94 -3.22 -3.29 6.49
C SER A 94 -1.97 -4.15 6.73
N GLY A 95 -1.67 -5.09 5.83
CA GLY A 95 -0.53 -6.00 5.98
C GLY A 95 -0.48 -6.65 7.37
N SER A 96 0.67 -6.57 8.05
CA SER A 96 0.88 -7.09 9.41
C SER A 96 0.29 -6.22 10.52
N SER A 97 -0.32 -5.07 10.18
CA SER A 97 -0.90 -4.07 11.12
C SER A 97 0.07 -3.61 12.21
N THR A 98 1.37 -3.60 11.94
CA THR A 98 2.39 -3.21 12.93
C THR A 98 2.21 -1.75 13.35
N LYS A 99 2.02 -0.85 12.40
CA LYS A 99 1.78 0.58 12.66
C LYS A 99 0.42 0.85 13.26
N THR A 100 -0.58 0.04 12.91
CA THR A 100 -1.94 0.18 13.45
C THR A 100 -2.01 -0.07 14.93
N ARG A 101 -1.14 -0.94 15.47
CA ARG A 101 -1.03 -1.15 16.94
C ARG A 101 -0.78 0.17 17.68
N ILE A 102 0.02 1.06 17.12
CA ILE A 102 0.30 2.38 17.70
C ILE A 102 -0.99 3.21 17.82
N LEU A 103 -1.84 3.16 16.79
CA LEU A 103 -3.15 3.82 16.82
C LEU A 103 -4.08 3.12 17.83
N LEU A 104 -4.20 1.79 17.81
CA LEU A 104 -5.04 1.03 18.74
C LEU A 104 -4.66 1.31 20.19
N ASP A 105 -3.37 1.33 20.51
CA ASP A 105 -2.85 1.67 21.84
C ASP A 105 -3.25 3.08 22.28
N ALA A 106 -3.19 4.05 21.37
CA ALA A 106 -3.60 5.42 21.66
C ALA A 106 -5.11 5.53 21.95
N TYR A 107 -5.95 4.87 21.14
CA TYR A 107 -7.40 4.84 21.36
C TYR A 107 -7.76 4.09 22.65
N GLN A 108 -7.10 2.98 22.94
CA GLN A 108 -7.27 2.25 24.21
C GLN A 108 -6.88 3.09 25.40
N SER A 109 -5.74 3.79 25.31
CA SER A 109 -5.26 4.69 26.38
C SER A 109 -6.19 5.88 26.61
N ALA A 110 -6.89 6.33 25.57
CA ALA A 110 -7.94 7.36 25.69
C ALA A 110 -9.26 6.82 26.26
N GLY A 111 -9.38 5.51 26.52
CA GLY A 111 -10.59 4.87 27.02
C GLY A 111 -11.70 4.72 25.95
N TYR A 112 -11.35 4.77 24.68
CA TYR A 112 -12.31 4.64 23.58
C TYR A 112 -12.55 3.17 23.20
N PRO A 113 -13.76 2.83 22.69
CA PRO A 113 -14.02 1.51 22.13
C PRO A 113 -13.09 1.22 20.95
N LEU A 114 -12.59 -0.02 20.86
CA LEU A 114 -11.73 -0.44 19.77
C LEU A 114 -12.54 -1.20 18.72
N ARG A 115 -12.62 -0.61 17.54
CA ARG A 115 -13.19 -1.24 16.34
C ARG A 115 -12.27 -1.02 15.14
N TYR A 116 -11.85 -2.12 14.51
CA TYR A 116 -10.88 -2.10 13.42
C TYR A 116 -11.39 -2.84 12.20
N LEU A 117 -11.26 -2.21 11.04
CA LEU A 117 -11.66 -2.72 9.74
C LEU A 117 -10.44 -2.76 8.81
N PRO A 118 -9.57 -3.80 8.93
CA PRO A 118 -8.45 -3.97 8.01
C PRO A 118 -8.94 -4.38 6.63
N VAL A 119 -8.33 -3.77 5.60
CA VAL A 119 -8.55 -4.10 4.19
C VAL A 119 -7.20 -4.51 3.60
N ASP A 120 -7.13 -5.70 3.03
CA ASP A 120 -5.94 -6.17 2.31
C ASP A 120 -6.37 -7.18 1.23
N VAL A 121 -5.52 -7.40 0.23
CA VAL A 121 -5.77 -8.41 -0.80
C VAL A 121 -5.46 -9.83 -0.33
N SER A 122 -4.67 -9.98 0.73
CA SER A 122 -4.28 -11.27 1.32
C SER A 122 -5.21 -11.66 2.46
N ASP A 123 -6.16 -12.56 2.21
CA ASP A 123 -7.07 -13.09 3.23
C ASP A 123 -6.32 -13.89 4.32
N THR A 124 -5.27 -14.60 3.95
CA THR A 124 -4.40 -15.32 4.90
C THR A 124 -3.72 -14.35 5.87
N MET A 125 -3.10 -13.29 5.36
CA MET A 125 -2.45 -12.26 6.18
C MET A 125 -3.47 -11.58 7.10
N LEU A 126 -4.65 -11.22 6.58
CA LEU A 126 -5.74 -10.63 7.37
C LEU A 126 -6.17 -11.55 8.51
N SER A 127 -6.38 -12.83 8.23
CA SER A 127 -6.82 -13.82 9.23
C SER A 127 -5.78 -13.98 10.34
N GLU A 128 -4.51 -14.20 9.98
CA GLU A 128 -3.43 -14.36 10.96
C GLU A 128 -3.22 -13.11 11.81
N THR A 129 -3.25 -11.93 11.18
CA THR A 129 -3.09 -10.65 11.88
C THR A 129 -4.26 -10.37 12.80
N ALA A 130 -5.50 -10.62 12.34
CA ALA A 130 -6.68 -10.43 13.16
C ALA A 130 -6.67 -11.32 14.42
N GLN A 131 -6.27 -12.59 14.29
CA GLN A 131 -6.16 -13.49 15.44
C GLN A 131 -5.13 -13.01 16.48
N LYS A 132 -3.97 -12.51 16.04
CA LYS A 132 -2.95 -11.93 16.91
C LYS A 132 -3.48 -10.68 17.63
N LEU A 133 -4.11 -9.76 16.91
CA LEU A 133 -4.68 -8.54 17.47
C LEU A 133 -5.78 -8.82 18.51
N LEU A 134 -6.65 -9.82 18.28
CA LEU A 134 -7.68 -10.19 19.26
C LEU A 134 -7.11 -10.79 20.55
N GLN A 135 -5.93 -11.40 20.52
CA GLN A 135 -5.21 -11.85 21.71
C GLN A 135 -4.56 -10.67 22.45
N GLU A 136 -4.01 -9.69 21.71
CA GLU A 136 -3.36 -8.51 22.27
C GLU A 136 -4.37 -7.51 22.86
N TYR A 137 -5.56 -7.38 22.24
CA TYR A 137 -6.61 -6.40 22.59
C TYR A 137 -7.93 -7.10 22.94
N PRO A 138 -8.20 -7.42 24.21
CA PRO A 138 -9.40 -8.18 24.60
C PRO A 138 -10.74 -7.51 24.27
N THR A 139 -10.76 -6.17 24.15
CA THR A 139 -11.98 -5.39 23.85
C THR A 139 -12.14 -5.04 22.37
N LEU A 140 -11.17 -5.41 21.54
CA LEU A 140 -11.17 -5.12 20.12
C LEU A 140 -12.22 -5.95 19.37
N SER A 141 -12.97 -5.31 18.48
CA SER A 141 -13.78 -5.99 17.46
C SER A 141 -13.16 -5.74 16.07
N ILE A 142 -13.08 -6.80 15.27
CA ILE A 142 -12.46 -6.75 13.93
C ILE A 142 -13.48 -7.17 12.89
N GLN A 143 -13.59 -6.35 11.84
CA GLN A 143 -14.29 -6.72 10.61
C GLN A 143 -13.31 -6.62 9.44
N ALA A 144 -12.63 -7.72 9.12
CA ALA A 144 -11.63 -7.76 8.07
C ALA A 144 -12.28 -7.94 6.69
N ILE A 145 -11.74 -7.26 5.68
CA ILE A 145 -12.26 -7.25 4.30
C ILE A 145 -11.11 -7.62 3.34
N ALA A 146 -11.13 -8.84 2.82
CA ALA A 146 -10.22 -9.25 1.76
C ALA A 146 -10.70 -8.66 0.43
N SER A 147 -9.98 -7.63 -0.07
CA SER A 147 -10.38 -6.87 -1.26
C SER A 147 -9.28 -5.92 -1.73
N THR A 148 -9.42 -5.43 -2.96
CA THR A 148 -8.76 -4.19 -3.37
C THR A 148 -9.49 -2.98 -2.79
N TYR A 149 -8.88 -1.77 -2.88
CA TYR A 149 -9.38 -0.58 -2.18
C TYR A 149 -10.79 -0.14 -2.61
N GLU A 150 -11.07 -0.13 -3.91
CA GLU A 150 -12.33 0.40 -4.42
C GLU A 150 -13.55 -0.44 -4.02
N PRO A 151 -13.58 -1.78 -4.22
CA PRO A 151 -14.69 -2.60 -3.74
C PRO A 151 -14.83 -2.55 -2.22
N ALA A 152 -13.71 -2.53 -1.47
CA ALA A 152 -13.76 -2.43 -0.02
C ALA A 152 -14.41 -1.12 0.46
N LEU A 153 -14.02 0.02 -0.13
CA LEU A 153 -14.60 1.32 0.20
C LEU A 153 -16.10 1.39 -0.09
N ASN A 154 -16.56 0.76 -1.18
CA ASN A 154 -17.98 0.66 -1.52
C ASN A 154 -18.77 -0.27 -0.58
N ALA A 155 -18.12 -1.26 0.00
CA ALA A 155 -18.72 -2.28 0.87
C ALA A 155 -18.52 -2.00 2.37
N LEU A 156 -18.01 -0.83 2.75
CA LEU A 156 -17.84 -0.49 4.16
C LEU A 156 -19.19 -0.56 4.89
N PRO A 157 -19.25 -1.23 6.04
CA PRO A 157 -20.49 -1.36 6.81
C PRO A 157 -20.93 -0.01 7.39
N THR A 158 -22.18 0.04 7.83
CA THR A 158 -22.68 1.18 8.62
C THR A 158 -21.82 1.37 9.85
N LYS A 159 -21.45 2.63 10.16
CA LYS A 159 -20.65 2.97 11.32
C LYS A 159 -21.31 2.49 12.61
N GLN A 160 -20.49 1.95 13.51
CA GLN A 160 -20.91 1.55 14.85
C GLN A 160 -20.41 2.52 15.93
N LEU A 161 -19.46 3.38 15.60
CA LEU A 161 -18.93 4.44 16.45
C LEU A 161 -19.29 5.82 15.89
N PRO A 162 -19.20 6.89 16.68
CA PRO A 162 -19.61 8.24 16.26
C PRO A 162 -18.91 8.75 15.00
N ALA A 163 -17.65 8.37 14.81
CA ALA A 163 -16.86 8.75 13.64
C ALA A 163 -16.14 7.54 13.03
N ARG A 164 -15.62 7.72 11.82
CA ARG A 164 -14.75 6.79 11.11
C ARG A 164 -13.45 7.49 10.76
N LEU A 165 -12.32 6.82 10.98
CA LEU A 165 -11.01 7.20 10.49
C LEU A 165 -10.59 6.20 9.42
N ILE A 166 -10.47 6.64 8.17
CA ILE A 166 -9.81 5.85 7.13
C ILE A 166 -8.32 6.18 7.18
N ALA A 167 -7.47 5.18 7.42
CA ALA A 167 -6.02 5.29 7.40
C ALA A 167 -5.45 4.70 6.10
N PHE A 168 -4.66 5.51 5.38
CA PHE A 168 -3.89 5.09 4.22
C PHE A 168 -2.45 5.52 4.41
N ILE A 169 -1.71 4.66 5.08
CA ILE A 169 -0.35 4.90 5.57
C ILE A 169 0.69 4.13 4.75
N GLY A 170 1.99 4.32 5.04
CA GLY A 170 3.07 3.70 4.26
C GLY A 170 3.40 4.43 2.96
N SER A 171 2.84 5.62 2.72
CA SER A 171 2.97 6.35 1.46
C SER A 171 2.51 5.58 0.22
N THR A 172 1.61 4.62 0.39
CA THR A 172 1.08 3.77 -0.70
C THR A 172 0.39 4.59 -1.80
N ILE A 173 -0.13 5.78 -1.48
CA ILE A 173 -0.67 6.73 -2.47
C ILE A 173 0.38 7.15 -3.51
N GLY A 174 1.67 7.02 -3.18
CA GLY A 174 2.79 7.28 -4.10
C GLY A 174 2.85 6.31 -5.27
N ASN A 175 2.24 5.14 -5.15
CA ASN A 175 2.21 4.13 -6.21
C ASN A 175 1.11 4.41 -7.26
N LEU A 176 0.26 5.41 -7.00
CA LEU A 176 -0.83 5.80 -7.89
C LEU A 176 -0.38 6.89 -8.87
N GLN A 177 -0.71 6.71 -10.15
CA GLN A 177 -0.58 7.78 -11.13
C GLN A 177 -1.46 8.99 -10.75
N PRO A 178 -1.19 10.22 -11.23
CA PRO A 178 -1.97 11.39 -10.85
C PRO A 178 -3.49 11.25 -11.02
N ALA A 179 -3.93 10.63 -12.13
CA ALA A 179 -5.36 10.40 -12.39
C ALA A 179 -5.96 9.36 -11.42
N GLU A 180 -5.22 8.29 -11.13
CA GLU A 180 -5.62 7.26 -10.17
C GLU A 180 -5.69 7.82 -8.75
N CYS A 181 -4.73 8.67 -8.37
CA CYS A 181 -4.72 9.37 -7.08
C CYS A 181 -5.96 10.25 -6.93
N ALA A 182 -6.34 11.03 -7.95
CA ALA A 182 -7.54 11.86 -7.92
C ALA A 182 -8.82 11.01 -7.80
N ALA A 183 -8.92 9.91 -8.55
CA ALA A 183 -10.03 8.96 -8.44
C ALA A 183 -10.10 8.33 -7.04
N PHE A 184 -8.96 7.91 -6.50
CA PHE A 184 -8.87 7.35 -5.14
C PHE A 184 -9.32 8.35 -4.08
N LEU A 185 -8.86 9.61 -4.11
CA LEU A 185 -9.29 10.64 -3.16
C LEU A 185 -10.79 10.94 -3.27
N SER A 186 -11.34 10.91 -4.47
CA SER A 186 -12.79 11.02 -4.68
C SER A 186 -13.56 9.86 -4.04
N ARG A 187 -13.03 8.64 -4.11
CA ARG A 187 -13.61 7.46 -3.45
C ARG A 187 -13.53 7.56 -1.93
N ILE A 188 -12.38 7.98 -1.39
CA ILE A 188 -12.23 8.24 0.05
C ILE A 188 -13.32 9.22 0.51
N ARG A 189 -13.48 10.35 -0.20
CA ARG A 189 -14.52 11.34 0.13
C ARG A 189 -15.92 10.75 0.13
N GLN A 190 -16.26 9.93 -0.87
CA GLN A 190 -17.57 9.28 -0.99
C GLN A 190 -17.84 8.26 0.13
N SER A 191 -16.79 7.65 0.68
CA SER A 191 -16.88 6.63 1.73
C SER A 191 -16.93 7.22 3.14
N LEU A 192 -16.76 8.53 3.27
CA LEU A 192 -16.79 9.29 4.52
C LEU A 192 -18.04 10.15 4.60
N SER A 193 -18.57 10.27 5.79
CA SER A 193 -19.60 11.27 6.13
C SER A 193 -18.95 12.53 6.69
N THR A 194 -19.66 13.64 6.64
CA THR A 194 -19.24 14.88 7.32
C THR A 194 -18.84 14.60 8.76
N GLY A 195 -17.65 15.07 9.13
CA GLY A 195 -17.08 14.86 10.45
C GLY A 195 -16.25 13.59 10.63
N ASP A 196 -16.23 12.71 9.64
CA ASP A 196 -15.27 11.59 9.59
C ASP A 196 -13.86 12.06 9.22
N TYR A 197 -12.88 11.18 9.33
CA TYR A 197 -11.48 11.53 9.18
C TYR A 197 -10.75 10.66 8.17
N PHE A 198 -9.71 11.24 7.58
CA PHE A 198 -8.77 10.54 6.71
C PHE A 198 -7.34 10.80 7.20
N LEU A 199 -6.58 9.74 7.48
CA LEU A 199 -5.17 9.81 7.85
C LEU A 199 -4.32 9.33 6.68
N LEU A 200 -3.49 10.22 6.13
CA LEU A 200 -2.68 9.97 4.94
C LEU A 200 -1.19 10.06 5.26
N GLY A 201 -0.47 8.98 4.98
CA GLY A 201 1.00 8.92 5.04
C GLY A 201 1.63 9.29 3.71
N LEU A 202 2.68 10.13 3.74
CA LEU A 202 3.31 10.72 2.55
C LEU A 202 4.82 10.72 2.66
N ASP A 203 5.49 10.06 1.75
CA ASP A 203 6.93 10.21 1.56
C ASP A 203 7.20 11.54 0.85
N LEU A 204 8.01 12.41 1.48
CA LEU A 204 8.20 13.79 1.02
C LEU A 204 9.39 13.90 0.07
N GLN A 205 9.37 14.95 -0.76
CA GLN A 205 10.50 15.33 -1.60
C GLN A 205 11.71 15.68 -0.73
N LYS A 206 12.88 15.15 -1.10
CA LYS A 206 14.15 15.34 -0.41
C LYS A 206 15.31 15.14 -1.39
N ASP A 207 16.54 15.08 -0.90
CA ASP A 207 17.70 14.86 -1.75
C ASP A 207 17.63 13.52 -2.51
N ILE A 208 18.11 13.54 -3.75
CA ILE A 208 18.02 12.42 -4.68
C ILE A 208 18.80 11.21 -4.16
N ALA A 209 19.95 11.43 -3.55
CA ALA A 209 20.80 10.34 -3.06
C ALA A 209 20.10 9.53 -1.97
N THR A 210 19.40 10.18 -1.04
CA THR A 210 18.59 9.53 -0.01
C THR A 210 17.42 8.75 -0.64
N LEU A 211 16.74 9.35 -1.65
CA LEU A 211 15.62 8.70 -2.33
C LEU A 211 16.06 7.45 -3.09
N GLU A 212 17.13 7.54 -3.88
CA GLU A 212 17.61 6.42 -4.68
C GLU A 212 18.22 5.30 -3.82
N ALA A 213 18.93 5.65 -2.73
CA ALA A 213 19.49 4.66 -1.81
C ALA A 213 18.41 3.77 -1.17
N ALA A 214 17.23 4.33 -0.88
CA ALA A 214 16.12 3.59 -0.29
C ALA A 214 15.57 2.48 -1.22
N TYR A 215 15.79 2.59 -2.52
CA TYR A 215 15.35 1.61 -3.53
C TYR A 215 16.51 0.86 -4.21
N ASN A 216 17.78 1.14 -3.81
CA ASN A 216 19.00 0.49 -4.29
C ASN A 216 19.88 0.11 -3.08
N ASP A 217 19.33 -0.65 -2.16
CA ASP A 217 20.03 -1.05 -0.94
C ASP A 217 21.30 -1.87 -1.23
N ALA A 218 22.31 -1.70 -0.38
CA ALA A 218 23.61 -2.37 -0.54
C ALA A 218 23.52 -3.90 -0.42
N GLN A 219 22.49 -4.44 0.22
CA GLN A 219 22.28 -5.87 0.40
C GLN A 219 21.56 -6.52 -0.78
N GLY A 220 20.98 -5.72 -1.72
CA GLY A 220 20.26 -6.20 -2.89
C GLY A 220 18.90 -6.82 -2.59
N ILE A 221 18.31 -6.52 -1.43
CA ILE A 221 16.99 -7.04 -1.04
C ILE A 221 15.90 -6.46 -1.95
N THR A 222 15.97 -5.14 -2.24
CA THR A 222 15.04 -4.48 -3.15
C THR A 222 15.16 -5.02 -4.58
N ALA A 223 16.39 -5.31 -5.03
CA ALA A 223 16.60 -5.97 -6.31
C ALA A 223 15.98 -7.37 -6.35
N ALA A 224 16.14 -8.15 -5.27
CA ALA A 224 15.53 -9.47 -5.15
C ALA A 224 13.98 -9.40 -5.14
N PHE A 225 13.41 -8.39 -4.47
CA PHE A 225 11.98 -8.10 -4.47
C PHE A 225 11.47 -7.77 -5.87
N ASN A 226 12.17 -6.90 -6.59
CA ASN A 226 11.80 -6.53 -7.95
C ASN A 226 11.85 -7.72 -8.92
N LEU A 227 12.93 -8.50 -8.90
CA LEU A 227 13.08 -9.71 -9.71
C LEU A 227 12.07 -10.81 -9.36
N ASN A 228 11.56 -10.83 -8.12
CA ASN A 228 10.55 -11.80 -7.72
C ASN A 228 9.25 -11.66 -8.52
N MET A 229 8.94 -10.47 -9.04
CA MET A 229 7.80 -10.25 -9.94
C MET A 229 7.85 -11.18 -11.16
N LEU A 230 9.01 -11.31 -11.82
CA LEU A 230 9.18 -12.23 -12.96
C LEU A 230 9.06 -13.70 -12.54
N ARG A 231 9.61 -14.06 -11.36
CA ARG A 231 9.44 -15.42 -10.80
C ARG A 231 7.97 -15.73 -10.53
N HIS A 232 7.22 -14.76 -10.02
CA HIS A 232 5.78 -14.89 -9.78
C HIS A 232 5.03 -15.12 -11.10
N LEU A 233 5.33 -14.35 -12.16
CA LEU A 233 4.73 -14.56 -13.49
C LEU A 233 5.09 -15.93 -14.07
N ASN A 234 6.35 -16.37 -13.94
CA ASN A 234 6.75 -17.71 -14.38
C ASN A 234 5.91 -18.81 -13.71
N ARG A 235 5.75 -18.70 -12.39
CA ARG A 235 4.97 -19.69 -11.62
C ARG A 235 3.48 -19.63 -11.95
N ARG A 236 2.90 -18.43 -12.07
CA ARG A 236 1.46 -18.24 -12.20
C ARG A 236 0.96 -18.49 -13.62
N PHE A 237 1.70 -18.08 -14.63
CA PHE A 237 1.27 -18.07 -16.04
C PHE A 237 2.18 -18.90 -16.94
N LYS A 238 3.06 -19.76 -16.38
CA LYS A 238 4.05 -20.54 -17.11
C LYS A 238 4.91 -19.67 -18.04
N GLY A 239 5.41 -18.56 -17.50
CA GLY A 239 6.39 -17.73 -18.20
C GLY A 239 7.77 -18.38 -18.21
N ASP A 240 8.62 -17.99 -19.15
CA ASP A 240 10.00 -18.46 -19.29
C ASP A 240 11.04 -17.37 -19.05
N PHE A 241 10.69 -16.35 -18.24
CA PHE A 241 11.66 -15.33 -17.84
C PHE A 241 12.88 -15.97 -17.17
N ASN A 242 14.07 -15.82 -17.78
CA ASN A 242 15.33 -16.12 -17.10
C ASN A 242 15.75 -14.89 -16.28
N LEU A 243 15.69 -14.99 -14.95
CA LEU A 243 15.95 -13.86 -14.05
C LEU A 243 17.39 -13.34 -14.16
N GLU A 244 18.36 -14.18 -14.56
CA GLU A 244 19.76 -13.78 -14.75
C GLU A 244 19.94 -12.82 -15.95
N ASN A 245 18.97 -12.77 -16.85
CA ASN A 245 18.95 -11.89 -17.99
C ASN A 245 18.28 -10.52 -17.68
N PHE A 246 17.89 -10.29 -16.45
CA PHE A 246 17.28 -9.01 -16.02
C PHE A 246 18.03 -8.44 -14.82
N THR A 247 18.09 -7.13 -14.76
CA THR A 247 18.65 -6.41 -13.63
C THR A 247 17.66 -5.39 -13.09
N HIS A 248 17.73 -5.17 -11.78
CA HIS A 248 16.98 -4.12 -11.10
C HIS A 248 17.59 -2.75 -11.39
N VAL A 249 16.72 -1.77 -11.69
CA VAL A 249 17.08 -0.37 -11.83
C VAL A 249 16.05 0.47 -11.08
N ALA A 250 16.50 1.33 -10.18
CA ALA A 250 15.65 2.32 -9.54
C ALA A 250 16.28 3.70 -9.65
N THR A 251 15.55 4.66 -10.21
CA THR A 251 16.03 6.03 -10.45
C THR A 251 14.98 7.06 -10.05
N TYR A 252 15.41 8.23 -9.60
CA TYR A 252 14.49 9.32 -9.32
C TYR A 252 14.23 10.19 -10.55
N ASN A 253 12.98 10.21 -10.98
CA ASN A 253 12.52 11.08 -12.06
C ASN A 253 12.17 12.46 -11.48
N THR A 254 13.04 13.45 -11.69
CA THR A 254 12.89 14.80 -11.18
C THR A 254 11.74 15.60 -11.81
N GLN A 255 11.29 15.24 -13.01
CA GLN A 255 10.17 15.91 -13.67
C GLN A 255 8.83 15.47 -13.08
N LYS A 256 8.75 14.21 -12.67
CA LYS A 256 7.53 13.62 -12.08
C LYS A 256 7.58 13.54 -10.55
N ASN A 257 8.73 13.87 -9.94
CA ASN A 257 8.98 13.74 -8.51
C ASN A 257 8.66 12.32 -8.00
N GLN A 258 9.21 11.30 -8.63
CA GLN A 258 8.95 9.90 -8.28
C GLN A 258 10.19 9.02 -8.48
N ILE A 259 10.31 7.99 -7.66
CA ILE A 259 11.15 6.84 -7.98
C ILE A 259 10.43 6.02 -9.06
N GLU A 260 11.17 5.58 -10.04
CA GLU A 260 10.74 4.61 -11.05
C GLU A 260 11.60 3.36 -10.89
N MET A 261 10.99 2.25 -10.45
CA MET A 261 11.62 0.94 -10.42
C MET A 261 11.34 0.21 -11.71
N SER A 262 12.36 -0.42 -12.26
CA SER A 262 12.26 -1.17 -13.50
C SER A 262 13.09 -2.44 -13.45
N LEU A 263 12.75 -3.37 -14.33
CA LEU A 263 13.53 -4.54 -14.67
C LEU A 263 14.08 -4.35 -16.08
N GLU A 264 15.40 -4.21 -16.22
CA GLU A 264 16.09 -3.99 -17.50
C GLU A 264 16.59 -5.31 -18.06
N SER A 265 16.30 -5.57 -19.34
CA SER A 265 16.80 -6.75 -20.06
C SER A 265 18.26 -6.58 -20.43
N LEU A 266 19.11 -7.48 -19.98
CA LEU A 266 20.56 -7.46 -20.23
C LEU A 266 20.94 -7.94 -21.64
N ILE A 267 20.04 -8.62 -22.34
CA ILE A 267 20.24 -9.18 -23.67
C ILE A 267 18.99 -8.99 -24.53
N ALA A 268 19.14 -9.13 -25.85
CA ALA A 268 17.98 -9.28 -26.73
C ALA A 268 17.41 -10.69 -26.57
N GLN A 269 16.10 -10.80 -26.29
CA GLN A 269 15.44 -12.07 -26.02
C GLN A 269 13.94 -12.03 -26.30
N HIS A 270 13.33 -13.22 -26.40
CA HIS A 270 11.90 -13.41 -26.51
C HIS A 270 11.44 -14.16 -25.28
N ILE A 271 10.39 -13.66 -24.64
CA ILE A 271 9.78 -14.28 -23.46
C ILE A 271 8.40 -14.79 -23.84
N ARG A 272 8.17 -16.07 -23.60
CA ARG A 272 6.88 -16.69 -23.80
C ARG A 272 6.17 -16.86 -22.44
N ILE A 273 4.89 -16.50 -22.41
CA ILE A 273 4.00 -16.70 -21.25
C ILE A 273 2.87 -17.61 -21.74
N GLU A 274 3.03 -18.92 -21.49
CA GLU A 274 2.22 -19.96 -22.13
C GLU A 274 0.73 -19.82 -21.84
N ASP A 275 0.33 -19.68 -20.56
CA ASP A 275 -1.07 -19.61 -20.16
C ASP A 275 -1.77 -18.34 -20.68
N LEU A 276 -1.02 -17.32 -21.11
CA LEU A 276 -1.56 -16.09 -21.71
C LEU A 276 -1.49 -16.10 -23.24
N GLY A 277 -0.88 -17.13 -23.85
CA GLY A 277 -0.64 -17.15 -25.31
C GLY A 277 0.21 -15.97 -25.78
N LEU A 278 1.03 -15.38 -24.91
CA LEU A 278 1.77 -14.15 -25.17
C LEU A 278 3.25 -14.45 -25.44
N THR A 279 3.82 -13.81 -26.45
CA THR A 279 5.27 -13.72 -26.65
C THR A 279 5.67 -12.25 -26.69
N VAL A 280 6.63 -11.87 -25.87
CA VAL A 280 7.12 -10.49 -25.76
C VAL A 280 8.57 -10.43 -26.20
N GLU A 281 8.88 -9.48 -27.06
CA GLU A 281 10.24 -9.21 -27.49
C GLU A 281 10.88 -8.14 -26.61
N PHE A 282 12.15 -8.37 -26.26
CA PHE A 282 13.00 -7.42 -25.56
C PHE A 282 14.27 -7.20 -26.37
N ALA A 283 14.61 -5.97 -26.66
CA ALA A 283 15.96 -5.60 -27.00
C ALA A 283 16.82 -5.52 -25.75
N GLN A 284 18.14 -5.57 -25.88
CA GLN A 284 19.04 -5.26 -24.77
C GLN A 284 18.80 -3.80 -24.33
N GLY A 285 18.62 -3.59 -23.04
CA GLY A 285 18.31 -2.30 -22.42
C GLY A 285 16.82 -1.96 -22.35
N ASP A 286 15.93 -2.79 -22.92
CA ASP A 286 14.49 -2.61 -22.73
C ASP A 286 14.11 -2.77 -21.27
N ARG A 287 13.16 -1.96 -20.81
CA ARG A 287 12.73 -1.94 -19.40
C ARG A 287 11.25 -2.28 -19.26
N ILE A 288 10.95 -3.00 -18.20
CA ILE A 288 9.60 -3.17 -17.65
C ILE A 288 9.50 -2.26 -16.43
N LEU A 289 8.67 -1.21 -16.47
CA LEU A 289 8.35 -0.41 -15.28
C LEU A 289 7.56 -1.28 -14.31
N SER A 290 8.10 -1.53 -13.14
CA SER A 290 7.50 -2.40 -12.13
C SER A 290 6.80 -1.63 -11.02
N GLU A 291 7.29 -0.44 -10.67
CA GLU A 291 6.67 0.42 -9.67
C GLU A 291 7.04 1.89 -9.90
N ILE A 292 6.13 2.77 -9.54
CA ILE A 292 6.41 4.18 -9.25
C ILE A 292 6.24 4.44 -7.77
N SER A 293 7.02 5.38 -7.22
CA SER A 293 6.81 5.87 -5.87
C SER A 293 6.98 7.39 -5.85
N ARG A 294 5.84 8.09 -5.95
CA ARG A 294 5.78 9.55 -5.98
C ARG A 294 6.18 10.14 -4.63
N LYS A 295 6.89 11.27 -4.69
CA LYS A 295 7.30 12.02 -3.51
C LYS A 295 6.55 13.34 -3.48
N PHE A 296 6.06 13.71 -2.32
CA PHE A 296 5.05 14.74 -2.16
C PHE A 296 5.60 16.02 -1.54
N ASP A 297 4.96 17.12 -1.86
CA ASP A 297 5.01 18.38 -1.14
C ASP A 297 3.73 18.53 -0.33
N LEU A 298 3.85 18.88 0.97
CA LEU A 298 2.71 18.93 1.88
C LEU A 298 1.73 20.05 1.51
N GLU A 299 2.22 21.22 1.07
CA GLU A 299 1.35 22.33 0.69
C GLU A 299 0.54 21.99 -0.55
N GLN A 300 1.19 21.38 -1.55
CA GLN A 300 0.51 20.94 -2.76
C GLN A 300 -0.52 19.83 -2.47
N MET A 301 -0.16 18.89 -1.60
CA MET A 301 -1.10 17.82 -1.21
C MET A 301 -2.28 18.39 -0.41
N SER A 302 -2.06 19.36 0.47
CA SER A 302 -3.15 20.04 1.20
C SER A 302 -4.16 20.68 0.24
N LYS A 303 -3.67 21.37 -0.81
CA LYS A 303 -4.55 21.92 -1.85
C LYS A 303 -5.34 20.85 -2.61
N THR A 304 -4.67 19.71 -2.88
CA THR A 304 -5.32 18.58 -3.54
C THR A 304 -6.41 17.96 -2.67
N LEU A 305 -6.13 17.73 -1.38
CA LEU A 305 -7.09 17.18 -0.42
C LEU A 305 -8.29 18.11 -0.23
N PHE A 306 -8.04 19.43 -0.10
CA PHE A 306 -9.10 20.43 0.01
C PHE A 306 -10.02 20.45 -1.22
N ALA A 307 -9.47 20.30 -2.43
CA ALA A 307 -10.25 20.19 -3.66
C ALA A 307 -11.17 18.94 -3.68
N HIS A 308 -10.84 17.91 -2.88
CA HIS A 308 -11.66 16.73 -2.66
C HIS A 308 -12.51 16.80 -1.37
N GLN A 309 -12.72 17.99 -0.79
CA GLN A 309 -13.51 18.20 0.44
C GLN A 309 -12.93 17.43 1.67
N LEU A 310 -11.62 17.28 1.71
CA LEU A 310 -10.86 16.73 2.82
C LEU A 310 -9.99 17.86 3.39
N ASP A 311 -10.45 18.50 4.46
CA ASP A 311 -9.73 19.61 5.09
C ASP A 311 -8.61 19.11 5.98
N VAL A 312 -7.39 19.52 5.72
CA VAL A 312 -6.23 19.12 6.53
C VAL A 312 -6.25 19.91 7.85
N ILE A 313 -6.65 19.24 8.93
CA ILE A 313 -6.73 19.86 10.26
C ILE A 313 -5.39 19.80 11.01
N GLU A 314 -4.53 18.82 10.69
CA GLU A 314 -3.18 18.70 11.25
C GLU A 314 -2.24 18.03 10.24
N ALA A 315 -1.00 18.50 10.21
CA ALA A 315 0.09 17.91 9.43
C ALA A 315 1.33 17.71 10.31
N PHE A 316 1.74 16.46 10.42
CA PHE A 316 2.88 16.07 11.26
C PHE A 316 4.04 15.62 10.38
N THR A 317 5.27 15.95 10.77
CA THR A 317 6.49 15.51 10.07
C THR A 317 7.54 15.05 11.08
N ASP A 318 8.49 14.24 10.64
CA ASP A 318 9.73 14.04 11.38
C ASP A 318 10.62 15.32 11.37
N GLU A 319 11.67 15.32 12.17
CA GLU A 319 12.58 16.47 12.30
C GLU A 319 13.27 16.86 10.99
N LYS A 320 13.55 15.84 10.14
CA LYS A 320 14.18 16.04 8.82
C LYS A 320 13.20 16.40 7.73
N LYS A 321 11.89 16.34 8.02
CA LYS A 321 10.82 16.49 7.03
C LYS A 321 10.94 15.49 5.87
N TRP A 322 11.27 14.26 6.20
CA TRP A 322 11.38 13.19 5.22
C TRP A 322 10.04 12.51 4.95
N PHE A 323 9.18 12.49 5.97
CA PHE A 323 7.86 11.89 5.89
C PHE A 323 6.80 12.79 6.52
N GLY A 324 5.58 12.74 6.02
CA GLY A 324 4.44 13.49 6.54
C GLY A 324 3.25 12.59 6.83
N LEU A 325 2.54 12.89 7.93
CA LEU A 325 1.20 12.38 8.19
C LEU A 325 0.23 13.56 8.16
N MET A 326 -0.81 13.47 7.35
CA MET A 326 -1.86 14.47 7.27
C MET A 326 -3.16 13.92 7.82
N LEU A 327 -3.68 14.51 8.89
CA LEU A 327 -5.00 14.22 9.41
C LEU A 327 -6.00 15.19 8.76
N CYS A 328 -6.94 14.62 8.02
CA CYS A 328 -7.97 15.38 7.35
C CYS A 328 -9.34 15.14 7.99
N LYS A 329 -10.19 16.13 7.95
CA LYS A 329 -11.60 16.05 8.32
C LYS A 329 -12.46 16.18 7.07
N CYS A 330 -13.45 15.29 6.94
CA CYS A 330 -14.41 15.34 5.85
C CYS A 330 -15.34 16.54 6.02
N MET A 331 -15.38 17.42 5.00
CA MET A 331 -16.25 18.58 4.96
C MET A 331 -17.64 18.25 4.42
N ASP A 332 -18.58 19.17 4.59
CA ASP A 332 -19.93 19.13 4.01
C ASP A 332 -19.92 19.10 2.47
#